data_889ee5234ae1dbef86a5e843a9d26624
#
_entry.id   889ee5234ae1dbef86a5e843a9d26624
#
_cell.length_a   1.000
_cell.length_b   1.000
_cell.length_c   1.000
_cell.angle_alpha   90.00
_cell.angle_beta   90.00
_cell.angle_gamma   90.00
#
_symmetry.space_group_name_H-M   'P 1'
#
loop_
_entity.id
_entity.type
_entity.pdbx_description
1 polymer ?
#
loop_
_entity_poly.entity_id
_entity_poly.type
_entity_poly.pdbx_seq_one_letter_code
_entity_poly.pdbx_strand_id
1 'polypeptide(L)'
;QVMAGLTRVPGISYTALTPNMKGFEAAKNALADEIAIFGAASEAFSKANINCSIEDSLARFIPMMAAAKAARIPVRGYVSCITDCPYEGAVSPQRTAWVAQALFDMGCYEISLGDTIGQATPERLDKTLQAVLDSVPASALAGHYHDTNQRALENISLSLGHGIRVFDAAVGGLGGCPYAPGAKGNVATEAVAALMQSQGFETGLDLIKLEKAAQMAKGLVHETA
;
A
#
# COMPACT_ATOMS: atom_id res chain seq x y z
N GLN A 1 -10.82 -11.47 14.84
CA GLN A 1 -11.59 -10.70 15.85
C GLN A 1 -11.99 -9.33 15.29
N VAL A 2 -11.07 -8.49 14.77
CA VAL A 2 -11.39 -7.15 14.27
C VAL A 2 -12.49 -7.18 13.22
N MET A 3 -12.30 -7.92 12.12
CA MET A 3 -13.28 -7.99 11.02
C MET A 3 -14.68 -8.45 11.45
N ALA A 4 -14.76 -9.33 12.44
CA ALA A 4 -16.04 -9.81 12.98
C ALA A 4 -16.75 -8.83 13.92
N GLY A 5 -16.02 -7.84 14.43
CA GLY A 5 -16.54 -6.79 15.33
C GLY A 5 -16.91 -5.48 14.62
N LEU A 6 -16.65 -5.38 13.30
CA LEU A 6 -16.93 -4.16 12.54
C LEU A 6 -18.43 -4.03 12.23
N THR A 7 -18.98 -2.85 12.43
CA THR A 7 -20.26 -2.45 11.82
C THR A 7 -19.97 -2.01 10.38
N ARG A 8 -20.34 -2.84 9.41
CA ARG A 8 -20.06 -2.57 8.00
C ARG A 8 -20.98 -1.50 7.44
N VAL A 9 -20.41 -0.60 6.67
CA VAL A 9 -21.13 0.48 5.99
C VAL A 9 -21.22 0.14 4.49
N PRO A 10 -22.40 0.22 3.88
CA PRO A 10 -22.55 0.00 2.44
C PRO A 10 -21.65 0.95 1.62
N GLY A 11 -20.99 0.44 0.59
CA GLY A 11 -20.08 1.19 -0.27
C GLY A 11 -18.64 1.31 0.27
N ILE A 12 -18.35 0.71 1.43
CA ILE A 12 -16.99 0.60 1.98
C ILE A 12 -16.49 -0.83 1.78
N SER A 13 -15.32 -0.98 1.17
CA SER A 13 -14.62 -2.27 1.08
C SER A 13 -13.73 -2.48 2.32
N TYR A 14 -13.85 -3.65 2.93
CA TYR A 14 -13.07 -4.04 4.11
C TYR A 14 -12.04 -5.09 3.71
N THR A 15 -10.81 -4.63 3.50
CA THR A 15 -9.68 -5.43 3.02
C THR A 15 -8.95 -6.11 4.17
N ALA A 16 -8.44 -7.32 3.92
CA ALA A 16 -7.56 -8.02 4.85
C ALA A 16 -6.22 -8.40 4.18
N LEU A 17 -5.10 -8.08 4.84
CA LEU A 17 -3.79 -8.54 4.42
C LEU A 17 -3.62 -10.03 4.71
N THR A 18 -3.26 -10.80 3.68
CA THR A 18 -3.18 -12.26 3.74
C THR A 18 -1.81 -12.75 3.28
N PRO A 19 -0.91 -13.11 4.21
CA PRO A 19 0.45 -13.52 3.87
C PRO A 19 0.56 -14.95 3.33
N ASN A 20 -0.49 -15.77 3.47
CA ASN A 20 -0.51 -17.18 3.09
C ASN A 20 -1.94 -17.75 3.05
N MET A 21 -2.08 -19.02 2.63
CA MET A 21 -3.38 -19.71 2.56
C MET A 21 -4.15 -19.74 3.88
N LYS A 22 -3.47 -19.86 5.03
CA LYS A 22 -4.12 -19.81 6.35
C LYS A 22 -4.73 -18.42 6.59
N GLY A 23 -4.02 -17.36 6.22
CA GLY A 23 -4.51 -15.98 6.26
C GLY A 23 -5.71 -15.77 5.33
N PHE A 24 -5.65 -16.32 4.11
CA PHE A 24 -6.74 -16.30 3.15
C PHE A 24 -8.02 -16.95 3.70
N GLU A 25 -7.93 -18.15 4.23
CA GLU A 25 -9.11 -18.84 4.81
C GLU A 25 -9.68 -18.05 6.01
N ALA A 26 -8.82 -17.49 6.84
CA ALA A 26 -9.26 -16.64 7.96
C ALA A 26 -9.97 -15.36 7.48
N ALA A 27 -9.45 -14.69 6.44
CA ALA A 27 -10.06 -13.49 5.85
C ALA A 27 -11.43 -13.82 5.22
N LYS A 28 -11.51 -14.89 4.44
CA LYS A 28 -12.74 -15.39 3.84
C LYS A 28 -13.81 -15.73 4.90
N ASN A 29 -13.43 -16.45 5.96
CA ASN A 29 -14.33 -16.79 7.07
C ASN A 29 -14.78 -15.55 7.86
N ALA A 30 -13.96 -14.49 7.88
CA ALA A 30 -14.29 -13.22 8.50
C ALA A 30 -15.05 -12.27 7.54
N LEU A 31 -15.43 -12.77 6.35
CA LEU A 31 -16.17 -12.02 5.33
C LEU A 31 -15.44 -10.75 4.87
N ALA A 32 -14.13 -10.81 4.69
CA ALA A 32 -13.39 -9.72 4.04
C ALA A 32 -13.93 -9.54 2.61
N ASP A 33 -14.14 -8.29 2.20
CA ASP A 33 -14.67 -7.98 0.87
C ASP A 33 -13.59 -8.20 -0.19
N GLU A 34 -12.35 -7.98 0.18
CA GLU A 34 -11.16 -8.22 -0.63
C GLU A 34 -9.97 -8.63 0.23
N ILE A 35 -8.94 -9.18 -0.40
CA ILE A 35 -7.68 -9.50 0.25
C ILE A 35 -6.52 -8.75 -0.38
N ALA A 36 -5.45 -8.62 0.38
CA ALA A 36 -4.20 -8.06 -0.10
C ALA A 36 -3.05 -9.06 0.05
N ILE A 37 -2.20 -9.12 -0.99
CA ILE A 37 -0.91 -9.83 -0.99
C ILE A 37 0.22 -8.83 -1.15
N PHE A 38 1.44 -9.20 -0.82
CA PHE A 38 2.57 -8.29 -0.86
C PHE A 38 3.86 -8.98 -1.31
N GLY A 39 4.55 -8.31 -2.21
CA GLY A 39 5.92 -8.61 -2.61
C GLY A 39 6.86 -7.47 -2.23
N ALA A 40 8.10 -7.58 -2.60
CA ALA A 40 9.10 -6.52 -2.44
C ALA A 40 9.95 -6.40 -3.71
N ALA A 41 10.42 -5.20 -4.01
CA ALA A 41 11.36 -4.98 -5.10
C ALA A 41 12.84 -5.17 -4.67
N SER A 42 13.08 -5.63 -3.44
CA SER A 42 14.38 -5.86 -2.83
C SER A 42 14.49 -7.30 -2.33
N GLU A 43 15.53 -8.02 -2.72
CA GLU A 43 15.80 -9.38 -2.23
C GLU A 43 16.14 -9.38 -0.75
N ALA A 44 16.94 -8.42 -0.30
CA ALA A 44 17.30 -8.31 1.10
C ALA A 44 16.07 -8.04 1.98
N PHE A 45 15.14 -7.18 1.51
CA PHE A 45 13.91 -6.93 2.22
C PHE A 45 12.98 -8.15 2.22
N SER A 46 12.80 -8.82 1.08
CA SER A 46 12.02 -10.05 0.99
C SER A 46 12.52 -11.11 1.97
N LYS A 47 13.85 -11.31 1.99
CA LYS A 47 14.49 -12.24 2.91
C LYS A 47 14.29 -11.87 4.38
N ALA A 48 14.44 -10.61 4.74
CA ALA A 48 14.27 -10.13 6.11
C ALA A 48 12.80 -10.18 6.59
N ASN A 49 11.85 -9.83 5.70
CA ASN A 49 10.45 -9.69 6.05
C ASN A 49 9.68 -11.01 6.04
N ILE A 50 9.92 -11.86 5.02
CA ILE A 50 9.14 -13.09 4.79
C ILE A 50 10.00 -14.34 4.59
N ASN A 51 11.31 -14.23 4.83
CA ASN A 51 12.29 -15.31 4.77
C ASN A 51 12.27 -16.13 3.47
N CYS A 52 12.15 -15.46 2.33
CA CYS A 52 12.26 -16.08 1.01
C CYS A 52 12.73 -15.08 -0.06
N SER A 53 13.11 -15.58 -1.25
CA SER A 53 13.38 -14.75 -2.41
C SER A 53 12.12 -14.07 -2.93
N ILE A 54 12.26 -13.07 -3.80
CA ILE A 54 11.13 -12.45 -4.47
C ILE A 54 10.38 -13.49 -5.31
N GLU A 55 11.10 -14.30 -6.09
CA GLU A 55 10.51 -15.35 -6.93
C GLU A 55 9.71 -16.37 -6.10
N ASP A 56 10.28 -16.87 -4.99
CA ASP A 56 9.59 -17.78 -4.08
C ASP A 56 8.35 -17.12 -3.47
N SER A 57 8.41 -15.83 -3.15
CA SER A 57 7.24 -15.10 -2.61
C SER A 57 6.10 -15.06 -3.61
N LEU A 58 6.40 -14.73 -4.87
CA LEU A 58 5.42 -14.73 -5.96
C LEU A 58 4.84 -16.13 -6.17
N ALA A 59 5.68 -17.16 -6.20
CA ALA A 59 5.22 -18.55 -6.36
C ALA A 59 4.27 -18.99 -5.23
N ARG A 60 4.50 -18.56 -3.99
CA ARG A 60 3.62 -18.85 -2.83
C ARG A 60 2.22 -18.27 -2.99
N PHE A 61 2.04 -17.19 -3.76
CA PHE A 61 0.74 -16.58 -3.96
C PHE A 61 -0.10 -17.25 -5.06
N ILE A 62 0.50 -18.00 -5.97
CA ILE A 62 -0.22 -18.67 -7.07
C ILE A 62 -1.43 -19.50 -6.58
N PRO A 63 -1.30 -20.43 -5.60
CA PRO A 63 -2.45 -21.18 -5.10
C PRO A 63 -3.49 -20.30 -4.40
N MET A 64 -3.06 -19.21 -3.75
CA MET A 64 -3.98 -18.27 -3.10
C MET A 64 -4.76 -17.46 -4.12
N MET A 65 -4.14 -17.03 -5.22
CA MET A 65 -4.81 -16.34 -6.32
C MET A 65 -5.89 -17.25 -6.96
N ALA A 66 -5.58 -18.53 -7.16
CA ALA A 66 -6.56 -19.51 -7.65
C ALA A 66 -7.75 -19.67 -6.69
N ALA A 67 -7.49 -19.75 -5.39
CA ALA A 67 -8.53 -19.86 -4.36
C ALA A 67 -9.39 -18.59 -4.27
N ALA A 68 -8.77 -17.40 -4.32
CA ALA A 68 -9.46 -16.12 -4.32
C ALA A 68 -10.36 -15.95 -5.54
N LYS A 69 -9.88 -16.33 -6.73
CA LYS A 69 -10.66 -16.34 -7.97
C LYS A 69 -11.88 -17.27 -7.85
N ALA A 70 -11.69 -18.48 -7.34
CA ALA A 70 -12.78 -19.44 -7.12
C ALA A 70 -13.83 -18.92 -6.13
N ALA A 71 -13.38 -18.19 -5.09
CA ALA A 71 -14.24 -17.54 -4.11
C ALA A 71 -14.84 -16.20 -4.57
N ARG A 72 -14.45 -15.69 -5.73
CA ARG A 72 -14.79 -14.35 -6.26
C ARG A 72 -14.40 -13.22 -5.31
N ILE A 73 -13.27 -13.36 -4.63
CA ILE A 73 -12.69 -12.33 -3.76
C ILE A 73 -11.61 -11.60 -4.56
N PRO A 74 -11.72 -10.29 -4.79
CA PRO A 74 -10.68 -9.52 -5.47
C PRO A 74 -9.40 -9.48 -4.65
N VAL A 75 -8.27 -9.40 -5.35
CA VAL A 75 -6.94 -9.38 -4.74
C VAL A 75 -6.20 -8.12 -5.13
N ARG A 76 -5.72 -7.38 -4.14
CA ARG A 76 -4.83 -6.23 -4.29
C ARG A 76 -3.39 -6.65 -4.05
N GLY A 77 -2.46 -6.18 -4.88
CA GLY A 77 -1.03 -6.45 -4.74
C GLY A 77 -0.29 -5.24 -4.14
N TYR A 78 0.68 -5.49 -3.26
CA TYR A 78 1.59 -4.46 -2.74
C TYR A 78 3.02 -4.76 -3.16
N VAL A 79 3.77 -3.73 -3.56
CA VAL A 79 5.21 -3.81 -3.81
C VAL A 79 5.95 -2.91 -2.83
N SER A 80 6.70 -3.50 -1.89
CA SER A 80 7.52 -2.78 -0.94
C SER A 80 8.87 -2.38 -1.53
N CYS A 81 9.49 -1.33 -0.99
CA CYS A 81 10.83 -0.88 -1.35
C CYS A 81 10.97 -0.48 -2.83
N ILE A 82 10.04 0.31 -3.35
CA ILE A 82 10.00 0.67 -4.77
C ILE A 82 11.17 1.54 -5.25
N THR A 83 11.83 2.28 -4.36
CA THR A 83 12.97 3.15 -4.67
C THR A 83 14.16 2.88 -3.77
N ASP A 84 13.92 2.54 -2.50
CA ASP A 84 14.92 2.37 -1.46
C ASP A 84 14.58 1.21 -0.53
N CYS A 85 15.62 0.46 -0.18
CA CYS A 85 15.57 -0.63 0.78
C CYS A 85 16.43 -0.31 2.01
N PRO A 86 15.95 -0.57 3.25
CA PRO A 86 16.73 -0.32 4.45
C PRO A 86 17.98 -1.20 4.59
N TYR A 87 18.08 -2.28 3.80
CA TYR A 87 19.18 -3.25 3.88
C TYR A 87 20.18 -3.15 2.73
N GLU A 88 19.72 -2.88 1.50
CA GLU A 88 20.57 -2.87 0.30
C GLU A 88 20.61 -1.52 -0.42
N GLY A 89 19.94 -0.50 0.14
CA GLY A 89 19.94 0.86 -0.41
C GLY A 89 19.06 1.01 -1.64
N ALA A 90 19.59 1.63 -2.69
CA ALA A 90 18.82 1.98 -3.88
C ALA A 90 18.30 0.74 -4.64
N VAL A 91 17.03 0.78 -4.99
CA VAL A 91 16.34 -0.24 -5.80
C VAL A 91 16.16 0.27 -7.23
N SER A 92 16.42 -0.57 -8.22
CA SER A 92 16.29 -0.15 -9.63
C SER A 92 14.80 -0.06 -10.03
N PRO A 93 14.43 0.94 -10.86
CA PRO A 93 13.08 1.05 -11.42
C PRO A 93 12.61 -0.22 -12.12
N GLN A 94 13.49 -0.90 -12.85
CA GLN A 94 13.19 -2.14 -13.60
C GLN A 94 12.83 -3.30 -12.66
N ARG A 95 13.46 -3.37 -11.47
CA ARG A 95 13.13 -4.40 -10.49
C ARG A 95 11.72 -4.17 -9.94
N THR A 96 11.37 -2.92 -9.63
CA THR A 96 10.02 -2.55 -9.20
C THR A 96 8.99 -2.84 -10.28
N ALA A 97 9.28 -2.47 -11.54
CA ALA A 97 8.41 -2.75 -12.67
C ALA A 97 8.16 -4.25 -12.86
N TRP A 98 9.22 -5.07 -12.76
CA TRP A 98 9.09 -6.52 -12.87
C TRP A 98 8.19 -7.13 -11.80
N VAL A 99 8.35 -6.73 -10.53
CA VAL A 99 7.50 -7.25 -9.44
C VAL A 99 6.05 -6.76 -9.60
N ALA A 100 5.85 -5.49 -9.95
CA ALA A 100 4.53 -4.92 -10.18
C ALA A 100 3.81 -5.66 -11.31
N GLN A 101 4.48 -5.88 -12.43
CA GLN A 101 3.95 -6.64 -13.57
C GLN A 101 3.61 -8.08 -13.16
N ALA A 102 4.51 -8.78 -12.45
CA ALA A 102 4.25 -10.15 -12.02
C ALA A 102 2.99 -10.28 -11.15
N LEU A 103 2.76 -9.35 -10.22
CA LEU A 103 1.54 -9.32 -9.42
C LEU A 103 0.30 -8.98 -10.26
N PHE A 104 0.42 -8.06 -11.22
CA PHE A 104 -0.66 -7.70 -12.12
C PHE A 104 -1.04 -8.88 -13.04
N ASP A 105 -0.06 -9.57 -13.63
CA ASP A 105 -0.26 -10.74 -14.48
C ASP A 105 -0.85 -11.93 -13.71
N MET A 106 -0.55 -12.04 -12.40
CA MET A 106 -1.21 -13.02 -11.52
C MET A 106 -2.71 -12.75 -11.32
N GLY A 107 -3.20 -11.54 -11.66
CA GLY A 107 -4.60 -11.16 -11.56
C GLY A 107 -4.95 -10.27 -10.37
N CYS A 108 -3.98 -9.59 -9.77
CA CYS A 108 -4.28 -8.49 -8.86
C CYS A 108 -4.96 -7.37 -9.64
N TYR A 109 -6.07 -6.85 -9.12
CA TYR A 109 -6.82 -5.80 -9.80
C TYR A 109 -6.15 -4.43 -9.70
N GLU A 110 -5.32 -4.23 -8.69
CA GLU A 110 -4.58 -3.00 -8.42
C GLU A 110 -3.24 -3.33 -7.73
N ILE A 111 -2.20 -2.58 -8.07
CA ILE A 111 -0.85 -2.70 -7.51
C ILE A 111 -0.50 -1.42 -6.74
N SER A 112 -0.34 -1.53 -5.43
CA SER A 112 0.09 -0.44 -4.57
C SER A 112 1.61 -0.39 -4.46
N LEU A 113 2.18 0.75 -4.85
CA LEU A 113 3.62 1.01 -4.91
C LEU A 113 4.09 1.66 -3.61
N GLY A 114 4.88 0.92 -2.80
CA GLY A 114 5.27 1.32 -1.45
C GLY A 114 6.67 1.93 -1.34
N ASP A 115 6.76 3.24 -1.04
CA ASP A 115 7.97 3.86 -0.50
C ASP A 115 8.09 3.53 0.99
N THR A 116 8.57 2.32 1.27
CA THR A 116 8.50 1.66 2.59
C THR A 116 9.20 2.43 3.70
N ILE A 117 10.25 3.17 3.40
CA ILE A 117 11.02 3.94 4.38
C ILE A 117 10.91 5.46 4.17
N GLY A 118 10.07 5.91 3.24
CA GLY A 118 9.81 7.32 2.99
C GLY A 118 11.03 8.08 2.48
N GLN A 119 11.90 7.43 1.69
CA GLN A 119 13.12 8.04 1.16
C GLN A 119 13.05 8.40 -0.32
N ALA A 120 11.96 8.06 -1.00
CA ALA A 120 11.78 8.41 -2.40
C ALA A 120 11.85 9.94 -2.60
N THR A 121 12.78 10.38 -3.46
CA THR A 121 12.71 11.73 -4.00
C THR A 121 11.80 11.73 -5.23
N PRO A 122 11.19 12.87 -5.60
CA PRO A 122 10.35 12.96 -6.80
C PRO A 122 11.06 12.45 -8.05
N GLU A 123 12.35 12.77 -8.25
CA GLU A 123 13.10 12.34 -9.43
C GLU A 123 13.33 10.83 -9.49
N ARG A 124 13.48 10.18 -8.33
CA ARG A 124 13.65 8.72 -8.25
C ARG A 124 12.31 8.01 -8.43
N LEU A 125 11.26 8.55 -7.79
CA LEU A 125 9.91 8.03 -7.95
C LEU A 125 9.43 8.17 -9.41
N ASP A 126 9.70 9.30 -10.06
CA ASP A 126 9.34 9.54 -11.46
C ASP A 126 9.91 8.44 -12.38
N LYS A 127 11.21 8.13 -12.25
CA LYS A 127 11.86 7.05 -13.01
C LYS A 127 11.22 5.68 -12.74
N THR A 128 10.85 5.43 -11.48
CA THR A 128 10.20 4.18 -11.09
C THR A 128 8.80 4.08 -11.68
N LEU A 129 8.01 5.16 -11.60
CA LEU A 129 6.67 5.20 -12.17
C LEU A 129 6.70 5.04 -13.69
N GLN A 130 7.63 5.70 -14.39
CA GLN A 130 7.80 5.53 -15.84
C GLN A 130 8.05 4.05 -16.18
N ALA A 131 8.99 3.39 -15.49
CA ALA A 131 9.29 1.98 -15.75
C ALA A 131 8.10 1.04 -15.45
N VAL A 132 7.32 1.31 -14.41
CA VAL A 132 6.13 0.51 -14.07
C VAL A 132 5.01 0.72 -15.09
N LEU A 133 4.83 1.95 -15.55
CA LEU A 133 3.78 2.31 -16.51
C LEU A 133 3.99 1.72 -17.91
N ASP A 134 5.20 1.28 -18.22
CA ASP A 134 5.46 0.53 -19.47
C ASP A 134 4.72 -0.82 -19.52
N SER A 135 4.31 -1.37 -18.37
CA SER A 135 3.69 -2.70 -18.28
C SER A 135 2.38 -2.75 -17.48
N VAL A 136 2.17 -1.83 -16.54
CA VAL A 136 0.96 -1.77 -15.71
C VAL A 136 0.26 -0.43 -15.93
N PRO A 137 -1.03 -0.40 -16.36
CA PRO A 137 -1.71 0.86 -16.62
C PRO A 137 -1.93 1.67 -15.33
N ALA A 138 -1.89 2.99 -15.41
CA ALA A 138 -2.08 3.88 -14.26
C ALA A 138 -3.39 3.63 -13.50
N SER A 139 -4.43 3.19 -14.20
CA SER A 139 -5.74 2.85 -13.60
C SER A 139 -5.71 1.61 -12.70
N ALA A 140 -4.65 0.81 -12.79
CA ALA A 140 -4.40 -0.35 -11.93
C ALA A 140 -3.25 -0.11 -10.94
N LEU A 141 -2.84 1.14 -10.74
CA LEU A 141 -1.78 1.51 -9.80
C LEU A 141 -2.33 2.35 -8.64
N ALA A 142 -1.74 2.14 -7.48
CA ALA A 142 -1.92 2.97 -6.29
C ALA A 142 -0.57 3.39 -5.70
N GLY A 143 -0.55 4.51 -4.97
CA GLY A 143 0.62 4.96 -4.23
C GLY A 143 0.49 4.70 -2.73
N HIS A 144 1.55 4.18 -2.10
CA HIS A 144 1.66 3.96 -0.66
C HIS A 144 2.97 4.60 -0.17
N TYR A 145 2.92 5.89 0.17
CA TYR A 145 4.13 6.65 0.44
C TYR A 145 4.22 7.01 1.92
N HIS A 146 5.32 6.58 2.56
CA HIS A 146 5.63 6.97 3.93
C HIS A 146 6.14 8.42 3.97
N ASP A 147 5.78 9.13 5.04
CA ASP A 147 6.09 10.55 5.24
C ASP A 147 7.30 10.80 6.15
N THR A 148 8.21 9.81 6.21
CA THR A 148 9.41 9.86 7.05
C THR A 148 10.24 11.13 6.79
N ASN A 149 10.44 11.48 5.53
CA ASN A 149 11.16 12.68 5.11
C ASN A 149 10.24 13.84 4.64
N GLN A 150 8.96 13.81 4.99
CA GLN A 150 7.98 14.84 4.66
C GLN A 150 7.81 15.06 3.15
N ARG A 151 7.97 13.99 2.34
CA ARG A 151 7.86 14.04 0.87
C ARG A 151 6.64 13.29 0.33
N ALA A 152 5.85 12.65 1.19
CA ALA A 152 4.72 11.84 0.71
C ALA A 152 3.73 12.65 -0.13
N LEU A 153 3.39 13.87 0.29
CA LEU A 153 2.45 14.72 -0.46
C LEU A 153 3.02 15.18 -1.81
N GLU A 154 4.31 15.46 -1.89
CA GLU A 154 5.00 15.81 -3.14
C GLU A 154 5.00 14.61 -4.10
N ASN A 155 5.32 13.42 -3.60
CA ASN A 155 5.28 12.17 -4.35
C ASN A 155 3.87 11.80 -4.82
N ILE A 156 2.83 12.09 -4.01
CA ILE A 156 1.43 11.96 -4.41
C ILE A 156 1.11 12.91 -5.57
N SER A 157 1.51 14.19 -5.47
CA SER A 157 1.28 15.17 -6.53
C SER A 157 1.96 14.76 -7.84
N LEU A 158 3.18 14.24 -7.78
CA LEU A 158 3.88 13.67 -8.93
C LEU A 158 3.08 12.52 -9.54
N SER A 159 2.62 11.58 -8.71
CA SER A 159 1.88 10.40 -9.14
C SER A 159 0.54 10.73 -9.79
N LEU A 160 -0.12 11.80 -9.33
CA LEU A 160 -1.32 12.34 -9.99
C LEU A 160 -1.01 12.79 -11.43
N GLY A 161 0.17 13.38 -11.66
CA GLY A 161 0.66 13.74 -13.00
C GLY A 161 0.82 12.53 -13.93
N HIS A 162 1.17 11.37 -13.38
CA HIS A 162 1.25 10.09 -14.08
C HIS A 162 -0.11 9.38 -14.27
N GLY A 163 -1.20 9.96 -13.79
CA GLY A 163 -2.55 9.38 -13.94
C GLY A 163 -2.97 8.43 -12.82
N ILE A 164 -2.17 8.24 -11.78
CA ILE A 164 -2.55 7.46 -10.60
C ILE A 164 -3.60 8.23 -9.80
N ARG A 165 -4.63 7.53 -9.30
CA ARG A 165 -5.78 8.15 -8.62
C ARG A 165 -6.12 7.51 -7.27
N VAL A 166 -5.40 6.46 -6.87
CA VAL A 166 -5.60 5.75 -5.60
C VAL A 166 -4.35 5.93 -4.73
N PHE A 167 -4.55 6.32 -3.46
CA PHE A 167 -3.46 6.52 -2.51
C PHE A 167 -3.82 5.93 -1.15
N ASP A 168 -2.93 5.15 -0.59
CA ASP A 168 -3.04 4.63 0.75
C ASP A 168 -2.59 5.68 1.76
N ALA A 169 -3.35 5.85 2.82
CA ALA A 169 -3.05 6.78 3.90
C ALA A 169 -3.64 6.27 5.22
N ALA A 170 -3.15 6.75 6.33
CA ALA A 170 -3.68 6.41 7.64
C ALA A 170 -4.26 7.64 8.33
N VAL A 171 -5.44 7.50 8.94
CA VAL A 171 -6.05 8.58 9.73
C VAL A 171 -5.12 8.99 10.86
N GLY A 172 -4.84 10.28 10.99
CA GLY A 172 -3.89 10.80 11.96
C GLY A 172 -2.42 10.48 11.67
N GLY A 173 -2.10 9.89 10.51
CA GLY A 173 -0.76 9.40 10.20
C GLY A 173 -0.32 8.22 11.06
N LEU A 174 -1.28 7.43 11.56
CA LEU A 174 -0.99 6.29 12.43
C LEU A 174 -0.23 5.19 11.69
N GLY A 175 0.58 4.44 12.46
CA GLY A 175 1.42 3.37 11.94
C GLY A 175 2.84 3.85 11.69
N GLY A 176 3.78 3.34 12.50
CA GLY A 176 5.20 3.57 12.33
C GLY A 176 5.79 2.70 11.23
N CYS A 177 7.03 2.99 10.87
CA CYS A 177 7.83 2.09 10.04
C CYS A 177 8.78 1.31 10.96
N PRO A 178 8.63 -0.01 11.13
CA PRO A 178 9.52 -0.80 11.98
C PRO A 178 10.98 -0.78 11.49
N TYR A 179 11.19 -0.43 10.22
CA TYR A 179 12.50 -0.32 9.59
C TYR A 179 13.11 1.09 9.68
N ALA A 180 12.37 2.06 10.26
CA ALA A 180 12.84 3.42 10.54
C ALA A 180 12.30 3.85 11.91
N PRO A 181 12.84 3.31 13.03
CA PRO A 181 12.36 3.62 14.38
C PRO A 181 12.36 5.12 14.67
N GLY A 182 11.25 5.64 15.19
CA GLY A 182 11.08 7.06 15.52
C GLY A 182 10.73 7.97 14.33
N ALA A 183 10.70 7.45 13.10
CA ALA A 183 10.25 8.19 11.94
C ALA A 183 8.70 8.15 11.81
N LYS A 184 8.13 9.22 11.23
CA LYS A 184 6.75 9.16 10.77
C LYS A 184 6.65 8.04 9.74
N GLY A 185 5.63 7.20 9.87
CA GLY A 185 5.34 6.15 8.91
C GLY A 185 4.39 6.65 7.82
N ASN A 186 3.15 6.21 7.86
CA ASN A 186 2.14 6.57 6.88
C ASN A 186 1.89 8.07 6.77
N VAL A 187 1.61 8.55 5.57
CA VAL A 187 1.04 9.88 5.35
C VAL A 187 -0.36 9.95 5.98
N ALA A 188 -0.70 11.11 6.52
CA ALA A 188 -2.01 11.31 7.15
C ALA A 188 -3.13 11.45 6.11
N THR A 189 -4.24 10.72 6.29
CA THR A 189 -5.39 10.77 5.37
C THR A 189 -5.95 12.19 5.24
N GLU A 190 -6.01 12.94 6.33
CA GLU A 190 -6.48 14.33 6.34
C GLU A 190 -5.59 15.24 5.49
N ALA A 191 -4.28 15.01 5.48
CA ALA A 191 -3.33 15.78 4.66
C ALA A 191 -3.48 15.43 3.16
N VAL A 192 -3.65 14.14 2.84
CA VAL A 192 -3.90 13.69 1.47
C VAL A 192 -5.23 14.24 0.96
N ALA A 193 -6.31 14.18 1.75
CA ALA A 193 -7.61 14.70 1.36
C ALA A 193 -7.58 16.21 1.10
N ALA A 194 -6.88 16.98 1.94
CA ALA A 194 -6.68 18.42 1.75
C ALA A 194 -5.88 18.72 0.45
N LEU A 195 -4.81 17.96 0.19
CA LEU A 195 -4.05 18.06 -1.06
C LEU A 195 -4.95 17.80 -2.27
N MET A 196 -5.73 16.72 -2.26
CA MET A 196 -6.64 16.38 -3.37
C MET A 196 -7.62 17.52 -3.65
N GLN A 197 -8.26 18.08 -2.62
CA GLN A 197 -9.18 19.20 -2.80
C GLN A 197 -8.48 20.44 -3.35
N SER A 198 -7.26 20.74 -2.89
CA SER A 198 -6.49 21.89 -3.39
C SER A 198 -6.13 21.76 -4.89
N GLN A 199 -6.05 20.53 -5.39
CA GLN A 199 -5.79 20.21 -6.79
C GLN A 199 -7.07 19.98 -7.62
N GLY A 200 -8.25 20.25 -7.04
CA GLY A 200 -9.54 20.17 -7.73
C GLY A 200 -10.14 18.78 -7.82
N PHE A 201 -9.64 17.81 -7.05
CA PHE A 201 -10.22 16.47 -6.98
C PHE A 201 -11.30 16.37 -5.89
N GLU A 202 -12.40 15.71 -6.20
CA GLU A 202 -13.42 15.32 -5.23
C GLU A 202 -13.09 13.96 -4.62
N THR A 203 -12.94 13.90 -3.29
CA THR A 203 -12.62 12.65 -2.60
C THR A 203 -13.84 11.95 -2.02
N GLY A 204 -14.98 12.65 -1.93
CA GLY A 204 -16.16 12.17 -1.23
C GLY A 204 -16.01 12.14 0.30
N LEU A 205 -14.88 12.61 0.85
CA LEU A 205 -14.60 12.63 2.28
C LEU A 205 -15.16 13.91 2.93
N ASP A 206 -15.82 13.76 4.08
CA ASP A 206 -16.18 14.86 4.96
C ASP A 206 -14.96 15.23 5.81
N LEU A 207 -14.30 16.34 5.49
CA LEU A 207 -13.07 16.76 6.16
C LEU A 207 -13.27 17.07 7.65
N ILE A 208 -14.48 17.51 8.07
CA ILE A 208 -14.76 17.77 9.48
C ILE A 208 -14.83 16.47 10.28
N LYS A 209 -15.47 15.45 9.70
CA LYS A 209 -15.51 14.12 10.33
C LYS A 209 -14.15 13.45 10.32
N LEU A 210 -13.38 13.64 9.23
CA LEU A 210 -12.04 13.10 9.11
C LEU A 210 -11.10 13.69 10.17
N GLU A 211 -11.14 15.01 10.40
CA GLU A 211 -10.35 15.68 11.44
C GLU A 211 -10.71 15.15 12.85
N LYS A 212 -12.00 14.97 13.14
CA LYS A 212 -12.43 14.36 14.41
C LYS A 212 -11.90 12.94 14.58
N ALA A 213 -11.94 12.14 13.52
CA ALA A 213 -11.39 10.78 13.52
C ALA A 213 -9.87 10.81 13.73
N ALA A 214 -9.15 11.76 13.13
CA ALA A 214 -7.71 11.93 13.30
C ALA A 214 -7.33 12.30 14.74
N GLN A 215 -8.10 13.20 15.37
CA GLN A 215 -7.89 13.56 16.78
C GLN A 215 -8.13 12.36 17.71
N MET A 216 -9.20 11.60 17.49
CA MET A 216 -9.49 10.38 18.23
C MET A 216 -8.36 9.34 18.06
N ALA A 217 -7.91 9.13 16.84
CA ALA A 217 -6.86 8.17 16.52
C ALA A 217 -5.53 8.52 17.22
N LYS A 218 -5.14 9.81 17.21
CA LYS A 218 -3.95 10.30 17.93
C LYS A 218 -4.05 10.09 19.44
N GLY A 219 -5.25 10.27 20.02
CA GLY A 219 -5.51 10.03 21.44
C GLY A 219 -5.25 8.58 21.87
N LEU A 220 -5.61 7.60 21.03
CA LEU A 220 -5.41 6.18 21.33
C LEU A 220 -3.93 5.77 21.46
N VAL A 221 -3.02 6.47 20.78
CA VAL A 221 -1.57 6.17 20.86
C VAL A 221 -0.96 6.68 22.16
N HIS A 222 -1.47 7.79 22.69
CA HIS A 222 -0.96 8.37 23.95
C HIS A 222 -1.41 7.61 25.21
N GLU A 223 -2.50 6.83 25.13
CA GLU A 223 -2.99 6.02 26.24
C GLU A 223 -2.25 4.68 26.40
N THR A 224 -1.47 4.26 25.39
CA THR A 224 -0.77 2.98 25.35
C THR A 224 0.76 3.11 25.49
N ALA A 225 1.28 4.31 25.66
CA ALA A 225 2.69 4.64 25.91
C ALA A 225 2.91 4.98 27.38
#